data_63c5f51545b42d54b875c3757e949b70
#
_entry.id   63c5f51545b42d54b875c3757e949b70
#
_cell.length_a   1.000
_cell.length_b   1.000
_cell.length_c   1.000
_cell.angle_alpha   90.00
_cell.angle_beta   90.00
_cell.angle_gamma   90.00
#
_symmetry.space_group_name_H-M   'P 1'
#
loop_
_entity.id
_entity.type
_entity.pdbx_description
1 polymer ?
#
loop_
_entity_poly.entity_id
_entity_poly.type
_entity_poly.pdbx_seq_one_letter_code
_entity_poly.pdbx_strand_id
1 'polypeptide(L)'
;MKKVLTNIKLRAAFILGCIILSLSIQAQNTVIKAGHLFDSRTGKFLDDQILIIKQGRILQTGSNLKYEKNDIVIDLANSWVLPGLMDCHVHITSNYPYRKISALSDIYTTESSGFRALRGAYNAELLLKSGFTTIKDIGNDANYATADVIKAIREGWIKGPTIFYSGKIIAPYGGQTGGINPENEGLWKFEYLDADTDDEIIKAIRKNIYFGANTIKIVQGDQQYFYTEQNIRTAANEAHRAGVKLTCHVFEGEAARNVILGGADAIEHGLFLEDSLLQMMKDRGMFLVGTDLAYNNIYAYGGDSAGAKQMSDRIIDRLKRAYKIGTKMAFGTDVIIDLPGKNRVESNLEILKNWKAAGIPSSYVLQTMTVYAAELLGIDKNRGVLEKNYVADIIALKNNPVENIDAIKKVHFVMKDGEVIKNE
;
A
#
# COMPACT_ATOMS: atom_id res chain seq x y z
N MET A 1 -10.19 -58.66 -40.77
CA MET A 1 -9.54 -58.77 -39.46
C MET A 1 -8.15 -58.11 -39.37
N LYS A 2 -7.20 -58.29 -40.32
CA LYS A 2 -5.87 -57.69 -40.23
C LYS A 2 -5.82 -56.13 -40.18
N LYS A 3 -6.70 -55.41 -40.95
CA LYS A 3 -6.76 -53.95 -40.96
C LYS A 3 -7.29 -53.31 -39.64
N VAL A 4 -8.17 -54.01 -38.94
CA VAL A 4 -8.73 -53.53 -37.66
C VAL A 4 -7.71 -53.65 -36.52
N LEU A 5 -6.93 -54.71 -36.51
CA LEU A 5 -5.85 -54.92 -35.52
C LEU A 5 -4.67 -53.93 -35.68
N THR A 6 -4.37 -53.47 -36.89
CA THR A 6 -3.33 -52.46 -37.17
C THR A 6 -3.75 -51.08 -36.65
N ASN A 7 -5.03 -50.71 -36.81
CA ASN A 7 -5.57 -49.46 -36.33
C ASN A 7 -5.67 -49.38 -34.79
N ILE A 8 -5.93 -50.51 -34.12
CA ILE A 8 -5.95 -50.59 -32.66
C ILE A 8 -4.54 -50.44 -32.09
N LYS A 9 -3.52 -51.07 -32.70
CA LYS A 9 -2.12 -50.94 -32.27
C LYS A 9 -1.57 -49.53 -32.48
N LEU A 10 -1.96 -48.85 -33.60
CA LEU A 10 -1.56 -47.46 -33.86
C LEU A 10 -2.20 -46.48 -32.84
N ARG A 11 -3.47 -46.68 -32.50
CA ARG A 11 -4.17 -45.88 -31.49
C ARG A 11 -3.63 -46.09 -30.08
N ALA A 12 -3.29 -47.34 -29.73
CA ALA A 12 -2.67 -47.67 -28.45
C ALA A 12 -1.24 -47.08 -28.31
N ALA A 13 -0.45 -47.10 -29.41
CA ALA A 13 0.87 -46.46 -29.45
C ALA A 13 0.79 -44.94 -29.35
N PHE A 14 -0.25 -44.30 -29.96
CA PHE A 14 -0.47 -42.87 -29.87
C PHE A 14 -0.91 -42.43 -28.47
N ILE A 15 -1.80 -43.20 -27.81
CA ILE A 15 -2.23 -42.97 -26.43
C ILE A 15 -1.08 -43.20 -25.47
N LEU A 16 -0.26 -44.21 -25.65
CA LEU A 16 0.93 -44.48 -24.83
C LEU A 16 2.01 -43.39 -25.03
N GLY A 17 2.18 -42.86 -26.24
CA GLY A 17 3.04 -41.74 -26.57
C GLY A 17 2.57 -40.43 -25.92
N CYS A 18 1.26 -40.16 -25.85
CA CYS A 18 0.70 -39.01 -25.16
C CYS A 18 0.80 -39.12 -23.63
N ILE A 19 0.76 -40.33 -23.07
CA ILE A 19 0.91 -40.56 -21.64
C ILE A 19 2.40 -40.42 -21.22
N ILE A 20 3.35 -40.77 -22.07
CA ILE A 20 4.79 -40.64 -21.78
C ILE A 20 5.25 -39.17 -21.97
N LEU A 21 4.58 -38.36 -22.79
CA LEU A 21 4.85 -36.93 -22.93
C LEU A 21 4.25 -36.07 -21.83
N SER A 22 3.47 -36.62 -20.93
CA SER A 22 3.19 -36.04 -19.60
C SER A 22 4.34 -36.27 -18.60
N LEU A 23 5.58 -36.21 -19.10
CA LEU A 23 6.72 -35.94 -18.25
C LEU A 23 6.44 -34.60 -17.58
N SER A 24 6.11 -34.69 -16.29
CA SER A 24 5.99 -33.56 -15.41
C SER A 24 7.13 -32.61 -15.71
N ILE A 25 6.86 -31.53 -16.44
CA ILE A 25 7.72 -30.36 -16.38
C ILE A 25 7.63 -29.93 -14.92
N GLN A 26 8.50 -30.52 -14.11
CA GLN A 26 8.61 -30.15 -12.71
C GLN A 26 9.05 -28.70 -12.76
N ALA A 27 8.13 -27.79 -12.46
CA ALA A 27 8.43 -26.36 -12.50
C ALA A 27 9.68 -26.13 -11.67
N GLN A 28 10.71 -25.64 -12.35
CA GLN A 28 12.02 -25.31 -11.79
C GLN A 28 11.83 -24.33 -10.63
N ASN A 29 12.49 -24.58 -9.50
CA ASN A 29 12.40 -23.64 -8.37
C ASN A 29 13.31 -22.44 -8.65
N THR A 30 12.97 -21.31 -8.02
CA THR A 30 13.89 -20.19 -7.89
C THR A 30 14.47 -20.22 -6.48
N VAL A 31 15.78 -20.12 -6.37
CA VAL A 31 16.53 -20.13 -5.12
C VAL A 31 17.17 -18.78 -4.91
N ILE A 32 16.89 -18.13 -3.79
CA ILE A 32 17.56 -16.89 -3.39
C ILE A 32 18.55 -17.23 -2.27
N LYS A 33 19.81 -16.88 -2.46
CA LYS A 33 20.83 -16.88 -1.40
C LYS A 33 20.89 -15.48 -0.80
N ALA A 34 20.38 -15.31 0.40
CA ALA A 34 20.36 -14.03 1.11
C ALA A 34 21.48 -13.98 2.13
N GLY A 35 22.38 -12.98 2.02
CA GLY A 35 23.42 -12.77 3.04
C GLY A 35 22.81 -12.37 4.37
N HIS A 36 21.84 -11.44 4.32
CA HIS A 36 21.12 -10.97 5.51
C HIS A 36 19.62 -10.95 5.19
N LEU A 37 18.82 -11.76 5.87
CA LEU A 37 17.36 -11.86 5.68
C LEU A 37 16.61 -11.17 6.83
N PHE A 38 15.79 -10.18 6.52
CA PHE A 38 15.01 -9.46 7.52
C PHE A 38 13.85 -10.31 8.04
N ASP A 39 13.87 -10.63 9.32
CA ASP A 39 12.71 -11.14 10.03
C ASP A 39 11.85 -9.98 10.50
N SER A 40 10.76 -9.71 9.77
CA SER A 40 9.86 -8.59 10.05
C SER A 40 9.13 -8.71 11.39
N ARG A 41 9.00 -9.93 11.96
CA ARG A 41 8.34 -10.12 13.25
C ARG A 41 9.23 -9.66 14.40
N THR A 42 10.52 -9.95 14.32
CA THR A 42 11.48 -9.58 15.37
C THR A 42 12.22 -8.28 15.10
N GLY A 43 12.17 -7.76 13.87
CA GLY A 43 12.91 -6.57 13.45
C GLY A 43 14.43 -6.79 13.35
N LYS A 44 14.89 -8.04 13.21
CA LYS A 44 16.30 -8.42 13.16
C LYS A 44 16.66 -9.06 11.83
N PHE A 45 17.94 -9.07 11.49
CA PHE A 45 18.46 -9.84 10.37
C PHE A 45 18.95 -11.21 10.81
N LEU A 46 18.70 -12.21 9.96
CA LEU A 46 19.24 -13.58 10.03
C LEU A 46 20.28 -13.72 8.92
N ASP A 47 21.48 -14.20 9.25
CA ASP A 47 22.55 -14.33 8.28
C ASP A 47 22.46 -15.65 7.50
N ASP A 48 23.00 -15.65 6.26
CA ASP A 48 23.21 -16.82 5.40
C ASP A 48 21.95 -17.67 5.20
N GLN A 49 20.85 -17.03 4.82
CA GLN A 49 19.57 -17.71 4.58
C GLN A 49 19.39 -18.07 3.10
N ILE A 50 18.71 -19.19 2.86
CA ILE A 50 18.27 -19.64 1.55
C ILE A 50 16.75 -19.63 1.52
N LEU A 51 16.15 -19.05 0.46
CA LEU A 51 14.73 -19.14 0.17
C LEU A 51 14.56 -19.99 -1.09
N ILE A 52 13.72 -21.02 -1.01
CA ILE A 52 13.30 -21.82 -2.17
C ILE A 52 11.89 -21.40 -2.53
N ILE A 53 11.71 -20.94 -3.78
CA ILE A 53 10.46 -20.37 -4.29
C ILE A 53 9.94 -21.27 -5.42
N LYS A 54 8.65 -21.59 -5.34
CA LYS A 54 7.95 -22.36 -6.36
C LYS A 54 6.58 -21.75 -6.64
N GLN A 55 6.25 -21.51 -7.89
CA GLN A 55 4.97 -20.97 -8.30
C GLN A 55 4.57 -19.68 -7.55
N GLY A 56 5.52 -18.77 -7.39
CA GLY A 56 5.30 -17.47 -6.75
C GLY A 56 5.21 -17.50 -5.21
N ARG A 57 5.43 -18.67 -4.57
CA ARG A 57 5.39 -18.82 -3.11
C ARG A 57 6.68 -19.37 -2.56
N ILE A 58 7.00 -18.95 -1.35
CA ILE A 58 8.13 -19.48 -0.59
C ILE A 58 7.78 -20.89 -0.12
N LEU A 59 8.54 -21.87 -0.60
CA LEU A 59 8.40 -23.28 -0.21
C LEU A 59 9.12 -23.56 1.10
N GLN A 60 10.35 -23.02 1.24
CA GLN A 60 11.19 -23.17 2.43
C GLN A 60 12.05 -21.91 2.62
N THR A 61 12.36 -21.62 3.88
CA THR A 61 13.35 -20.59 4.29
C THR A 61 14.20 -21.18 5.41
N GLY A 62 15.51 -20.99 5.37
CA GLY A 62 16.43 -21.42 6.42
C GLY A 62 17.87 -21.44 5.96
N SER A 63 18.79 -21.66 6.91
CA SER A 63 20.22 -21.88 6.61
C SER A 63 20.43 -23.33 6.12
N ASN A 64 21.43 -23.56 5.28
CA ASN A 64 21.85 -24.90 4.83
C ASN A 64 20.77 -25.72 4.07
N LEU A 65 19.82 -25.06 3.40
CA LEU A 65 18.85 -25.76 2.56
C LEU A 65 19.53 -26.34 1.32
N LYS A 66 19.17 -27.57 0.95
CA LYS A 66 19.60 -28.20 -0.31
C LYS A 66 18.62 -27.83 -1.42
N TYR A 67 19.12 -27.59 -2.60
CA TYR A 67 18.37 -27.33 -3.81
C TYR A 67 18.96 -28.08 -5.00
N GLU A 68 18.20 -28.24 -6.08
CA GLU A 68 18.60 -29.04 -7.22
C GLU A 68 19.56 -28.27 -8.15
N LYS A 69 20.43 -29.00 -8.87
CA LYS A 69 21.40 -28.39 -9.78
C LYS A 69 20.78 -27.57 -10.91
N ASN A 70 19.54 -27.91 -11.28
CA ASN A 70 18.79 -27.24 -12.34
C ASN A 70 17.92 -26.08 -11.83
N ASP A 71 17.87 -25.82 -10.51
CA ASP A 71 17.16 -24.67 -9.96
C ASP A 71 17.80 -23.33 -10.40
N ILE A 72 16.98 -22.29 -10.57
CA ILE A 72 17.46 -20.94 -10.91
C ILE A 72 17.97 -20.29 -9.63
N VAL A 73 19.28 -20.06 -9.55
CA VAL A 73 19.90 -19.44 -8.38
C VAL A 73 20.09 -17.94 -8.60
N ILE A 74 19.52 -17.14 -7.69
CA ILE A 74 19.74 -15.70 -7.58
C ILE A 74 20.62 -15.47 -6.36
N ASP A 75 21.84 -14.98 -6.60
CA ASP A 75 22.82 -14.76 -5.55
C ASP A 75 22.72 -13.34 -4.99
N LEU A 76 22.21 -13.23 -3.77
CA LEU A 76 22.11 -12.00 -2.97
C LEU A 76 22.92 -12.13 -1.67
N ALA A 77 24.02 -12.93 -1.68
CA ALA A 77 24.84 -13.18 -0.50
C ALA A 77 25.51 -11.92 0.08
N ASN A 78 25.64 -10.85 -0.74
CA ASN A 78 26.17 -9.56 -0.29
C ASN A 78 25.08 -8.49 -0.11
N SER A 79 23.85 -8.92 0.16
CA SER A 79 22.69 -8.01 0.21
C SER A 79 21.85 -8.20 1.46
N TRP A 80 21.15 -7.14 1.83
CA TRP A 80 20.09 -7.15 2.84
C TRP A 80 18.76 -7.41 2.13
N VAL A 81 18.18 -8.59 2.36
CA VAL A 81 16.97 -9.08 1.74
C VAL A 81 15.78 -8.88 2.68
N LEU A 82 14.72 -8.27 2.19
CA LEU A 82 13.52 -7.95 2.95
C LEU A 82 12.27 -8.40 2.21
N PRO A 83 11.12 -8.56 2.91
CA PRO A 83 9.84 -8.58 2.22
C PRO A 83 9.64 -7.32 1.38
N GLY A 84 8.90 -7.43 0.29
CA GLY A 84 8.47 -6.26 -0.46
C GLY A 84 7.79 -5.24 0.44
N LEU A 85 8.15 -3.97 0.26
CA LEU A 85 7.62 -2.87 1.06
C LEU A 85 6.17 -2.58 0.74
N MET A 86 5.46 -2.01 1.70
CA MET A 86 4.07 -1.60 1.59
C MET A 86 3.91 -0.12 1.95
N ASP A 87 3.09 0.59 1.17
CA ASP A 87 2.66 1.97 1.45
C ASP A 87 1.15 1.99 1.62
N CYS A 88 0.68 2.28 2.83
CA CYS A 88 -0.73 2.20 3.20
C CYS A 88 -1.52 3.49 2.92
N HIS A 89 -0.93 4.48 2.26
CA HIS A 89 -1.63 5.70 1.86
C HIS A 89 -0.96 6.35 0.66
N VAL A 90 -1.48 6.09 -0.52
CA VAL A 90 -1.03 6.72 -1.76
C VAL A 90 -2.21 7.25 -2.58
N HIS A 91 -1.91 8.11 -3.55
CA HIS A 91 -2.83 8.64 -4.56
C HIS A 91 -2.12 8.59 -5.92
N ILE A 92 -2.11 7.39 -6.55
CA ILE A 92 -1.28 7.17 -7.75
C ILE A 92 -1.75 7.96 -8.97
N THR A 93 -3.03 8.30 -9.05
CA THR A 93 -3.61 9.05 -10.18
C THR A 93 -3.47 10.57 -10.03
N SER A 94 -3.00 11.05 -8.86
CA SER A 94 -2.91 12.47 -8.54
C SER A 94 -1.49 13.01 -8.64
N ASN A 95 -1.35 14.23 -9.17
CA ASN A 95 -0.14 15.04 -9.07
C ASN A 95 -0.52 16.52 -9.15
N TYR A 96 -0.39 17.22 -8.02
CA TYR A 96 -0.73 18.64 -7.94
C TYR A 96 0.50 19.52 -8.20
N PRO A 97 0.32 20.71 -8.76
CA PRO A 97 1.43 21.61 -9.02
C PRO A 97 2.13 22.05 -7.74
N TYR A 98 3.46 22.05 -7.77
CA TYR A 98 4.30 22.50 -6.66
C TYR A 98 3.95 23.91 -6.23
N ARG A 99 3.66 24.13 -4.94
CA ARG A 99 3.28 25.41 -4.32
C ARG A 99 2.03 26.10 -4.92
N LYS A 100 1.11 25.31 -5.49
CA LYS A 100 -0.14 25.82 -6.09
C LYS A 100 -1.34 24.96 -5.69
N ILE A 101 -1.47 24.64 -4.39
CA ILE A 101 -2.57 23.78 -3.92
C ILE A 101 -3.95 24.42 -4.19
N SER A 102 -4.03 25.76 -4.29
CA SER A 102 -5.28 26.45 -4.65
C SER A 102 -5.82 26.08 -6.04
N ALA A 103 -5.01 25.41 -6.86
CA ALA A 103 -5.41 24.90 -8.18
C ALA A 103 -6.00 23.48 -8.13
N LEU A 104 -6.45 22.98 -6.98
CA LEU A 104 -7.11 21.67 -6.87
C LEU A 104 -8.30 21.54 -7.82
N SER A 105 -9.12 22.58 -7.93
CA SER A 105 -10.26 22.63 -8.85
C SER A 105 -9.84 22.56 -10.33
N ASP A 106 -8.64 23.02 -10.66
CA ASP A 106 -8.17 23.05 -12.04
C ASP A 106 -7.98 21.63 -12.58
N ILE A 107 -7.53 20.69 -11.72
CA ILE A 107 -7.33 19.30 -12.10
C ILE A 107 -8.64 18.64 -12.53
N TYR A 108 -9.75 18.95 -11.86
CA TYR A 108 -11.06 18.40 -12.22
C TYR A 108 -11.56 18.88 -13.59
N THR A 109 -11.07 20.02 -14.06
CA THR A 109 -11.47 20.63 -15.33
C THR A 109 -10.48 20.41 -16.46
N THR A 110 -9.21 20.17 -16.14
CA THR A 110 -8.12 20.10 -17.13
C THR A 110 -7.62 18.67 -17.39
N GLU A 111 -7.86 17.73 -16.48
CA GLU A 111 -7.36 16.37 -16.60
C GLU A 111 -8.49 15.34 -16.73
N SER A 112 -8.48 14.57 -17.82
CA SER A 112 -9.44 13.48 -18.01
C SER A 112 -9.11 12.28 -17.13
N SER A 113 -10.11 11.43 -16.82
CA SER A 113 -9.91 10.15 -16.11
C SER A 113 -8.89 9.25 -16.84
N GLY A 114 -8.90 9.23 -18.18
CA GLY A 114 -7.93 8.48 -18.98
C GLY A 114 -6.50 8.97 -18.80
N PHE A 115 -6.28 10.29 -18.79
CA PHE A 115 -4.95 10.86 -18.53
C PHE A 115 -4.46 10.52 -17.12
N ARG A 116 -5.33 10.63 -16.13
CA ARG A 116 -5.03 10.28 -14.73
C ARG A 116 -4.78 8.78 -14.54
N ALA A 117 -5.49 7.90 -15.28
CA ALA A 117 -5.20 6.46 -15.30
C ALA A 117 -3.79 6.17 -15.85
N LEU A 118 -3.35 6.85 -16.91
CA LEU A 118 -1.98 6.72 -17.44
C LEU A 118 -0.93 7.17 -16.41
N ARG A 119 -1.18 8.26 -15.69
CA ARG A 119 -0.32 8.70 -14.56
C ARG A 119 -0.30 7.63 -13.48
N GLY A 120 -1.46 7.06 -13.13
CA GLY A 120 -1.58 5.98 -12.15
C GLY A 120 -0.76 4.75 -12.55
N ALA A 121 -0.79 4.35 -13.81
CA ALA A 121 0.02 3.26 -14.35
C ALA A 121 1.53 3.53 -14.22
N TYR A 122 1.96 4.74 -14.60
CA TYR A 122 3.36 5.17 -14.45
C TYR A 122 3.82 5.15 -12.99
N ASN A 123 3.03 5.73 -12.07
CA ASN A 123 3.37 5.76 -10.65
C ASN A 123 3.35 4.37 -10.02
N ALA A 124 2.42 3.49 -10.40
CA ALA A 124 2.36 2.11 -9.93
C ALA A 124 3.62 1.32 -10.32
N GLU A 125 4.06 1.43 -11.57
CA GLU A 125 5.29 0.77 -12.04
C GLU A 125 6.53 1.34 -11.32
N LEU A 126 6.60 2.66 -11.14
CA LEU A 126 7.69 3.33 -10.43
C LEU A 126 7.78 2.87 -8.97
N LEU A 127 6.64 2.79 -8.25
CA LEU A 127 6.56 2.28 -6.88
C LEU A 127 7.03 0.82 -6.81
N LEU A 128 6.56 -0.04 -7.72
CA LEU A 128 6.99 -1.44 -7.79
C LEU A 128 8.51 -1.57 -7.98
N LYS A 129 9.08 -0.88 -8.97
CA LYS A 129 10.54 -0.90 -9.26
C LYS A 129 11.38 -0.34 -8.10
N SER A 130 10.76 0.48 -7.24
CA SER A 130 11.39 1.02 -6.03
C SER A 130 11.18 0.14 -4.79
N GLY A 131 10.58 -1.06 -4.95
CA GLY A 131 10.44 -2.04 -3.89
C GLY A 131 9.10 -2.03 -3.16
N PHE A 132 8.16 -1.14 -3.50
CA PHE A 132 6.80 -1.18 -2.96
C PHE A 132 5.96 -2.19 -3.73
N THR A 133 5.85 -3.40 -3.23
CA THR A 133 5.13 -4.51 -3.88
C THR A 133 3.63 -4.52 -3.55
N THR A 134 3.22 -3.75 -2.55
CA THR A 134 1.81 -3.54 -2.18
C THR A 134 1.58 -2.08 -1.81
N ILE A 135 0.48 -1.51 -2.28
CA ILE A 135 0.08 -0.13 -1.96
C ILE A 135 -1.41 -0.06 -1.64
N LYS A 136 -1.82 0.96 -0.86
CA LYS A 136 -3.22 1.29 -0.60
C LYS A 136 -3.52 2.67 -1.18
N ASP A 137 -4.23 2.71 -2.31
CA ASP A 137 -4.71 3.92 -2.99
C ASP A 137 -6.09 4.27 -2.45
N ILE A 138 -6.20 5.38 -1.75
CA ILE A 138 -7.38 5.70 -0.97
C ILE A 138 -8.02 7.04 -1.33
N GLY A 139 -8.22 7.23 -2.62
CA GLY A 139 -9.00 8.33 -3.17
C GLY A 139 -8.26 9.20 -4.15
N ASN A 140 -8.88 10.32 -4.53
CA ASN A 140 -8.41 11.22 -5.59
C ASN A 140 -8.18 10.46 -6.92
N ASP A 141 -9.08 9.53 -7.23
CA ASP A 141 -8.90 8.50 -8.24
C ASP A 141 -9.52 8.83 -9.61
N ALA A 142 -9.98 10.08 -9.79
CA ALA A 142 -10.57 10.53 -11.05
C ALA A 142 -11.67 9.63 -11.60
N ASN A 143 -12.73 9.43 -10.80
CA ASN A 143 -13.89 8.65 -11.20
C ASN A 143 -13.58 7.17 -11.50
N TYR A 144 -12.94 6.48 -10.55
CA TYR A 144 -12.56 5.05 -10.62
C TYR A 144 -11.42 4.72 -11.59
N ALA A 145 -10.58 5.69 -11.95
CA ALA A 145 -9.45 5.48 -12.86
C ALA A 145 -8.43 4.47 -12.31
N THR A 146 -8.26 4.36 -10.99
CA THR A 146 -7.38 3.36 -10.36
C THR A 146 -7.88 1.94 -10.62
N ALA A 147 -9.18 1.71 -10.76
CA ALA A 147 -9.72 0.39 -11.13
C ALA A 147 -9.24 -0.06 -12.52
N ASP A 148 -9.10 0.88 -13.47
CA ASP A 148 -8.57 0.58 -14.81
C ASP A 148 -7.09 0.23 -14.76
N VAL A 149 -6.31 0.90 -13.90
CA VAL A 149 -4.90 0.57 -13.66
C VAL A 149 -4.77 -0.85 -13.08
N ILE A 150 -5.58 -1.20 -12.08
CA ILE A 150 -5.62 -2.54 -11.48
C ILE A 150 -5.97 -3.59 -12.56
N LYS A 151 -6.95 -3.29 -13.41
CA LYS A 151 -7.33 -4.17 -14.52
C LYS A 151 -6.17 -4.37 -15.50
N ALA A 152 -5.48 -3.29 -15.90
CA ALA A 152 -4.33 -3.37 -16.81
C ALA A 152 -3.17 -4.21 -16.22
N ILE A 153 -2.92 -4.11 -14.91
CA ILE A 153 -1.94 -4.96 -14.19
C ILE A 153 -2.40 -6.43 -14.25
N ARG A 154 -3.66 -6.72 -13.96
CA ARG A 154 -4.21 -8.08 -13.97
C ARG A 154 -4.17 -8.73 -15.36
N GLU A 155 -4.43 -7.95 -16.41
CA GLU A 155 -4.33 -8.41 -17.81
C GLU A 155 -2.86 -8.54 -18.28
N GLY A 156 -1.89 -8.15 -17.47
CA GLY A 156 -0.46 -8.22 -17.78
C GLY A 156 0.03 -7.16 -18.79
N TRP A 157 -0.78 -6.12 -19.05
CA TRP A 157 -0.40 -5.04 -19.97
C TRP A 157 0.68 -4.15 -19.39
N ILE A 158 0.67 -3.98 -18.06
CA ILE A 158 1.66 -3.22 -17.30
C ILE A 158 2.09 -4.02 -16.06
N LYS A 159 3.29 -3.74 -15.54
CA LYS A 159 3.73 -4.24 -14.25
C LYS A 159 3.35 -3.27 -13.15
N GLY A 160 2.89 -3.78 -12.02
CA GLY A 160 2.50 -2.94 -10.87
C GLY A 160 2.45 -3.74 -9.57
N PRO A 161 2.32 -3.04 -8.43
CA PRO A 161 2.15 -3.66 -7.12
C PRO A 161 0.77 -4.28 -6.98
N THR A 162 0.54 -5.02 -5.90
CA THR A 162 -0.81 -5.30 -5.41
C THR A 162 -1.41 -3.98 -4.93
N ILE A 163 -2.58 -3.60 -5.44
CA ILE A 163 -3.23 -2.32 -5.10
C ILE A 163 -4.49 -2.59 -4.29
N PHE A 164 -4.50 -2.12 -3.04
CA PHE A 164 -5.72 -1.90 -2.28
C PHE A 164 -6.32 -0.57 -2.72
N TYR A 165 -7.63 -0.55 -2.95
CA TYR A 165 -8.27 0.53 -3.65
C TYR A 165 -9.61 0.89 -3.00
N SER A 166 -9.83 2.17 -2.69
CA SER A 166 -11.04 2.61 -1.97
C SER A 166 -12.17 3.07 -2.88
N GLY A 167 -11.92 3.30 -4.15
CA GLY A 167 -12.85 4.05 -4.97
C GLY A 167 -12.93 5.53 -4.57
N LYS A 168 -14.09 6.14 -4.74
CA LYS A 168 -14.32 7.52 -4.35
C LYS A 168 -14.34 7.66 -2.83
N ILE A 169 -13.83 8.77 -2.35
CA ILE A 169 -13.87 9.12 -0.93
C ILE A 169 -15.33 9.34 -0.51
N ILE A 170 -15.75 8.74 0.58
CA ILE A 170 -17.05 9.00 1.19
C ILE A 170 -16.89 10.12 2.20
N ALA A 171 -17.75 11.13 2.14
CA ALA A 171 -17.66 12.31 2.99
C ALA A 171 -19.06 12.91 3.26
N PRO A 172 -19.21 13.72 4.31
CA PRO A 172 -20.34 14.63 4.41
C PRO A 172 -20.37 15.56 3.19
N TYR A 173 -21.50 16.17 2.92
CA TYR A 173 -21.71 17.04 1.76
C TYR A 173 -20.54 18.00 1.52
N GLY A 174 -20.05 18.03 0.27
CA GLY A 174 -18.94 18.88 -0.14
C GLY A 174 -17.53 18.31 0.11
N GLY A 175 -17.39 17.21 0.81
CA GLY A 175 -16.11 16.54 1.05
C GLY A 175 -15.02 17.47 1.60
N GLN A 176 -13.84 17.47 0.97
CA GLN A 176 -12.71 18.34 1.30
C GLN A 176 -12.58 19.54 0.35
N THR A 177 -13.65 19.88 -0.37
CA THR A 177 -13.62 20.86 -1.46
C THR A 177 -14.11 22.23 -1.04
N GLY A 178 -13.51 22.84 -0.03
CA GLY A 178 -13.86 24.20 0.37
C GLY A 178 -13.70 25.21 -0.76
N GLY A 179 -14.63 26.19 -0.84
CA GLY A 179 -14.54 27.35 -1.75
C GLY A 179 -14.99 27.12 -3.20
N ILE A 180 -15.71 26.03 -3.48
CA ILE A 180 -16.35 25.81 -4.78
C ILE A 180 -17.70 26.55 -4.79
N ASN A 181 -17.97 27.31 -5.86
CA ASN A 181 -19.25 28.00 -6.05
C ASN A 181 -20.38 27.01 -6.28
N PRO A 182 -21.63 27.32 -5.88
CA PRO A 182 -22.78 26.45 -6.08
C PRO A 182 -22.99 26.02 -7.54
N GLU A 183 -22.67 26.86 -8.51
CA GLU A 183 -22.75 26.56 -9.94
C GLU A 183 -21.82 25.42 -10.36
N ASN A 184 -20.78 25.16 -9.59
CA ASN A 184 -19.76 24.15 -9.83
C ASN A 184 -19.88 22.93 -8.89
N GLU A 185 -20.98 22.79 -8.17
CA GLU A 185 -21.25 21.71 -7.19
C GLU A 185 -20.93 20.31 -7.72
N GLY A 186 -21.09 20.08 -9.02
CA GLY A 186 -20.82 18.78 -9.63
C GLY A 186 -19.35 18.38 -9.69
N LEU A 187 -18.40 19.31 -9.52
CA LEU A 187 -16.98 19.03 -9.77
C LEU A 187 -16.40 18.01 -8.80
N TRP A 188 -16.74 18.06 -7.50
CA TRP A 188 -16.18 17.09 -6.54
C TRP A 188 -16.74 15.69 -6.69
N LYS A 189 -17.86 15.48 -7.38
CA LYS A 189 -18.48 14.15 -7.61
C LYS A 189 -17.59 13.21 -8.43
N PHE A 190 -16.52 13.70 -9.03
CA PHE A 190 -15.48 12.85 -9.63
C PHE A 190 -14.68 12.08 -8.57
N GLU A 191 -14.47 12.64 -7.38
CA GLU A 191 -13.61 12.07 -6.35
C GLU A 191 -14.36 11.72 -5.07
N TYR A 192 -15.54 12.33 -4.82
CA TYR A 192 -16.30 12.16 -3.60
C TYR A 192 -17.68 11.57 -3.85
N LEU A 193 -18.18 10.88 -2.85
CA LEU A 193 -19.59 10.51 -2.69
C LEU A 193 -20.10 11.20 -1.44
N ASP A 194 -20.99 12.17 -1.62
CA ASP A 194 -21.69 12.80 -0.52
C ASP A 194 -22.63 11.78 0.16
N ALA A 195 -22.55 11.66 1.47
CA ALA A 195 -23.34 10.71 2.25
C ALA A 195 -23.51 11.24 3.67
N ASP A 196 -24.62 11.92 3.95
CA ASP A 196 -24.87 12.56 5.25
C ASP A 196 -25.69 11.67 6.20
N THR A 197 -26.37 10.66 5.68
CA THR A 197 -27.20 9.72 6.44
C THR A 197 -26.64 8.30 6.41
N ASP A 198 -27.04 7.47 7.38
CA ASP A 198 -26.64 6.05 7.43
C ASP A 198 -26.98 5.29 6.14
N ASP A 199 -28.15 5.54 5.55
CA ASP A 199 -28.57 4.89 4.30
C ASP A 199 -27.69 5.33 3.11
N GLU A 200 -27.31 6.60 3.03
CA GLU A 200 -26.41 7.13 2.01
C GLU A 200 -24.99 6.56 2.18
N ILE A 201 -24.50 6.46 3.41
CA ILE A 201 -23.21 5.83 3.72
C ILE A 201 -23.20 4.38 3.24
N ILE A 202 -24.21 3.59 3.57
CA ILE A 202 -24.35 2.19 3.11
C ILE A 202 -24.36 2.13 1.58
N LYS A 203 -25.13 3.00 0.92
CA LYS A 203 -25.22 3.06 -0.53
C LYS A 203 -23.88 3.43 -1.17
N ALA A 204 -23.15 4.40 -0.60
CA ALA A 204 -21.84 4.84 -1.09
C ALA A 204 -20.81 3.71 -0.96
N ILE A 205 -20.77 3.00 0.17
CA ILE A 205 -19.87 1.83 0.39
C ILE A 205 -20.16 0.75 -0.64
N ARG A 206 -21.42 0.37 -0.83
CA ARG A 206 -21.83 -0.65 -1.82
C ARG A 206 -21.47 -0.25 -3.24
N LYS A 207 -21.63 1.05 -3.57
CA LYS A 207 -21.22 1.58 -4.89
C LYS A 207 -19.72 1.45 -5.13
N ASN A 208 -18.90 1.82 -4.15
CA ASN A 208 -17.44 1.66 -4.27
C ASN A 208 -17.05 0.19 -4.43
N ILE A 209 -17.62 -0.72 -3.63
CA ILE A 209 -17.37 -2.16 -3.73
C ILE A 209 -17.81 -2.70 -5.10
N TYR A 210 -18.96 -2.27 -5.64
CA TYR A 210 -19.42 -2.65 -6.97
C TYR A 210 -18.42 -2.26 -8.06
N PHE A 211 -17.75 -1.11 -7.93
CA PHE A 211 -16.70 -0.66 -8.84
C PHE A 211 -15.29 -1.16 -8.47
N GLY A 212 -15.18 -2.17 -7.62
CA GLY A 212 -13.95 -2.91 -7.36
C GLY A 212 -13.16 -2.48 -6.12
N ALA A 213 -13.70 -1.58 -5.29
CA ALA A 213 -13.04 -1.22 -4.04
C ALA A 213 -12.91 -2.44 -3.11
N ASN A 214 -11.74 -2.60 -2.51
CA ASN A 214 -11.41 -3.65 -1.53
C ASN A 214 -10.90 -3.07 -0.19
N THR A 215 -11.05 -1.77 -0.03
CA THR A 215 -10.97 -1.01 1.22
C THR A 215 -11.94 0.18 1.10
N ILE A 216 -12.31 0.82 2.21
CA ILE A 216 -13.19 2.00 2.21
C ILE A 216 -12.46 3.17 2.85
N LYS A 217 -12.54 4.34 2.23
CA LYS A 217 -12.04 5.62 2.76
C LYS A 217 -13.21 6.54 3.06
N ILE A 218 -13.25 7.01 4.30
CA ILE A 218 -14.12 8.11 4.75
C ILE A 218 -13.25 9.31 5.11
N VAL A 219 -13.77 10.51 4.85
CA VAL A 219 -13.19 11.78 5.31
C VAL A 219 -14.15 12.39 6.31
N GLN A 220 -13.62 12.90 7.42
CA GLN A 220 -14.38 13.71 8.36
C GLN A 220 -13.48 14.71 9.11
N GLY A 221 -14.10 15.78 9.61
CA GLY A 221 -13.44 16.81 10.39
C GLY A 221 -12.94 18.00 9.56
N ASP A 222 -13.09 17.99 8.24
CA ASP A 222 -12.72 19.11 7.36
C ASP A 222 -13.86 20.13 7.19
N GLN A 223 -15.09 19.74 7.51
CA GLN A 223 -16.27 20.61 7.51
C GLN A 223 -16.67 20.98 8.94
N GLN A 224 -17.54 21.97 9.11
CA GLN A 224 -18.13 22.32 10.42
C GLN A 224 -19.05 21.22 10.98
N TYR A 225 -19.50 20.30 10.11
CA TYR A 225 -20.27 19.11 10.43
C TYR A 225 -19.45 17.86 10.10
N PHE A 226 -19.64 16.83 10.91
CA PHE A 226 -18.91 15.58 10.78
C PHE A 226 -19.75 14.39 11.28
N TYR A 227 -19.35 13.19 10.89
CA TYR A 227 -20.06 11.98 11.27
C TYR A 227 -20.03 11.73 12.77
N THR A 228 -21.19 11.31 13.29
CA THR A 228 -21.30 10.81 14.66
C THR A 228 -20.63 9.43 14.81
N GLU A 229 -20.42 8.99 16.05
CA GLU A 229 -20.01 7.62 16.35
C GLU A 229 -20.91 6.59 15.64
N GLN A 230 -22.24 6.82 15.62
CA GLN A 230 -23.19 5.92 14.98
C GLN A 230 -23.00 5.83 13.47
N ASN A 231 -22.79 6.95 12.77
CA ASN A 231 -22.54 6.94 11.33
C ASN A 231 -21.25 6.15 10.99
N ILE A 232 -20.17 6.35 11.77
CA ILE A 232 -18.92 5.56 11.59
C ILE A 232 -19.16 4.09 11.89
N ARG A 233 -19.96 3.76 12.91
CA ARG A 233 -20.34 2.37 13.23
C ARG A 233 -21.13 1.73 12.10
N THR A 234 -22.07 2.44 11.49
CA THR A 234 -22.79 2.00 10.30
C THR A 234 -21.84 1.71 9.16
N ALA A 235 -20.89 2.63 8.91
CA ALA A 235 -19.87 2.45 7.86
C ALA A 235 -18.97 1.22 8.13
N ALA A 236 -18.47 1.09 9.36
CA ALA A 236 -17.60 -0.03 9.75
C ALA A 236 -18.32 -1.38 9.61
N ASN A 237 -19.56 -1.47 10.08
CA ASN A 237 -20.35 -2.69 9.97
C ASN A 237 -20.61 -3.08 8.51
N GLU A 238 -20.95 -2.11 7.64
CA GLU A 238 -21.19 -2.40 6.22
C GLU A 238 -19.91 -2.84 5.50
N ALA A 239 -18.79 -2.15 5.74
CA ALA A 239 -17.49 -2.52 5.18
C ALA A 239 -17.04 -3.91 5.66
N HIS A 240 -17.09 -4.17 6.97
CA HIS A 240 -16.66 -5.45 7.54
C HIS A 240 -17.54 -6.62 7.11
N ARG A 241 -18.86 -6.44 6.94
CA ARG A 241 -19.75 -7.47 6.36
C ARG A 241 -19.35 -7.86 4.94
N ALA A 242 -18.78 -6.91 4.18
CA ALA A 242 -18.26 -7.17 2.85
C ALA A 242 -16.80 -7.70 2.86
N GLY A 243 -16.21 -7.89 4.04
CA GLY A 243 -14.83 -8.36 4.19
C GLY A 243 -13.76 -7.31 3.85
N VAL A 244 -14.13 -6.02 3.84
CA VAL A 244 -13.20 -4.91 3.53
C VAL A 244 -12.97 -4.04 4.75
N LYS A 245 -11.79 -3.39 4.79
CA LYS A 245 -11.37 -2.50 5.88
C LYS A 245 -11.90 -1.09 5.68
N LEU A 246 -12.19 -0.39 6.81
CA LEU A 246 -12.57 1.02 6.85
C LEU A 246 -11.42 1.85 7.39
N THR A 247 -11.00 2.87 6.65
CA THR A 247 -10.03 3.86 7.12
C THR A 247 -10.63 5.26 7.05
N CYS A 248 -10.29 6.12 8.03
CA CYS A 248 -10.87 7.44 8.14
C CYS A 248 -9.80 8.54 8.19
N HIS A 249 -9.89 9.50 7.28
CA HIS A 249 -9.20 10.77 7.39
C HIS A 249 -9.80 11.55 8.56
N VAL A 250 -8.96 11.95 9.51
CA VAL A 250 -9.33 12.83 10.60
C VAL A 250 -8.06 13.35 11.30
N PHE A 251 -8.10 14.57 11.82
CA PHE A 251 -6.93 15.18 12.44
C PHE A 251 -6.93 15.08 13.96
N GLU A 252 -8.05 15.36 14.63
CA GLU A 252 -8.12 15.53 16.10
C GLU A 252 -9.55 15.51 16.65
N GLY A 253 -9.68 15.70 17.95
CA GLY A 253 -10.87 16.09 18.66
C GLY A 253 -12.00 15.06 18.67
N GLU A 254 -13.25 15.56 18.72
CA GLU A 254 -14.43 14.72 18.78
C GLU A 254 -14.62 13.88 17.51
N ALA A 255 -14.28 14.43 16.35
CA ALA A 255 -14.31 13.70 15.09
C ALA A 255 -13.43 12.45 15.13
N ALA A 256 -12.20 12.56 15.65
CA ALA A 256 -11.31 11.40 15.83
C ALA A 256 -11.84 10.42 16.89
N ARG A 257 -12.41 10.92 17.97
CA ARG A 257 -13.05 10.08 18.98
C ARG A 257 -14.19 9.25 18.38
N ASN A 258 -15.04 9.87 17.56
CA ASN A 258 -16.15 9.18 16.89
C ASN A 258 -15.64 8.07 15.94
N VAL A 259 -14.52 8.30 15.22
CA VAL A 259 -13.87 7.29 14.39
C VAL A 259 -13.41 6.09 15.21
N ILE A 260 -12.76 6.34 16.36
CA ILE A 260 -12.24 5.29 17.23
C ILE A 260 -13.40 4.48 17.85
N LEU A 261 -14.42 5.15 18.36
CA LEU A 261 -15.57 4.52 19.01
C LEU A 261 -16.48 3.80 18.00
N GLY A 262 -16.60 4.33 16.78
CA GLY A 262 -17.35 3.74 15.68
C GLY A 262 -16.74 2.47 15.11
N GLY A 263 -15.47 2.19 15.39
CA GLY A 263 -14.85 0.91 15.06
C GLY A 263 -14.21 0.86 13.66
N ALA A 264 -13.71 1.98 13.15
CA ALA A 264 -12.83 1.97 11.97
C ALA A 264 -11.53 1.18 12.25
N ASP A 265 -10.89 0.68 11.19
CA ASP A 265 -9.65 -0.10 11.31
C ASP A 265 -8.41 0.80 11.43
N ALA A 266 -8.45 2.00 10.85
CA ALA A 266 -7.36 2.95 10.92
C ALA A 266 -7.82 4.41 10.90
N ILE A 267 -7.00 5.26 11.53
CA ILE A 267 -7.00 6.71 11.32
C ILE A 267 -5.88 7.05 10.35
N GLU A 268 -6.22 7.82 9.32
CA GLU A 268 -5.28 8.48 8.41
C GLU A 268 -4.96 9.88 8.96
N HIS A 269 -3.71 10.28 8.86
CA HIS A 269 -3.14 11.54 9.36
C HIS A 269 -3.08 11.63 10.89
N GLY A 270 -4.18 11.88 11.57
CA GLY A 270 -4.18 12.02 13.02
C GLY A 270 -3.17 13.06 13.53
N LEU A 271 -3.05 14.20 12.83
CA LEU A 271 -1.96 15.17 12.99
C LEU A 271 -1.85 15.73 14.39
N PHE A 272 -3.00 15.91 15.07
CA PHE A 272 -3.08 16.58 16.37
C PHE A 272 -3.71 15.69 17.44
N LEU A 273 -3.66 14.37 17.27
CA LEU A 273 -4.20 13.43 18.26
C LEU A 273 -3.54 13.63 19.62
N GLU A 274 -4.36 13.78 20.65
CA GLU A 274 -3.95 13.79 22.03
C GLU A 274 -3.58 12.39 22.52
N ASP A 275 -2.81 12.30 23.60
CA ASP A 275 -2.37 11.02 24.20
C ASP A 275 -3.54 10.10 24.57
N SER A 276 -4.66 10.71 25.03
CA SER A 276 -5.89 9.98 25.34
C SER A 276 -6.46 9.23 24.13
N LEU A 277 -6.49 9.87 22.95
CA LEU A 277 -6.97 9.26 21.72
C LEU A 277 -5.97 8.22 21.19
N LEU A 278 -4.68 8.49 21.24
CA LEU A 278 -3.63 7.51 20.89
C LEU A 278 -3.71 6.26 21.79
N GLN A 279 -3.98 6.44 23.09
CA GLN A 279 -4.20 5.32 24.01
C GLN A 279 -5.47 4.54 23.66
N MET A 280 -6.58 5.23 23.35
CA MET A 280 -7.82 4.58 22.91
C MET A 280 -7.62 3.75 21.62
N MET A 281 -6.83 4.25 20.66
CA MET A 281 -6.48 3.49 19.45
C MET A 281 -5.70 2.23 19.81
N LYS A 282 -4.68 2.35 20.67
CA LYS A 282 -3.91 1.20 21.17
C LYS A 282 -4.80 0.15 21.81
N ASP A 283 -5.68 0.55 22.72
CA ASP A 283 -6.55 -0.37 23.48
C ASP A 283 -7.54 -1.12 22.57
N ARG A 284 -7.85 -0.55 21.41
CA ARG A 284 -8.72 -1.15 20.39
C ARG A 284 -7.95 -1.86 19.26
N GLY A 285 -6.63 -1.83 19.28
CA GLY A 285 -5.80 -2.39 18.22
C GLY A 285 -5.91 -1.67 16.87
N MET A 286 -6.42 -0.43 16.88
CA MET A 286 -6.59 0.42 15.70
C MET A 286 -5.24 0.93 15.21
N PHE A 287 -5.07 1.02 13.89
CA PHE A 287 -3.86 1.54 13.27
C PHE A 287 -3.87 3.07 13.11
N LEU A 288 -2.70 3.67 13.25
CA LEU A 288 -2.41 5.02 12.81
C LEU A 288 -1.56 4.95 11.53
N VAL A 289 -2.09 5.50 10.43
CA VAL A 289 -1.34 5.76 9.19
C VAL A 289 -1.06 7.25 9.16
N GLY A 290 0.06 7.64 9.75
CA GLY A 290 0.29 9.03 10.14
C GLY A 290 0.54 10.01 9.01
N THR A 291 0.86 9.54 7.79
CA THR A 291 1.24 10.40 6.65
C THR A 291 2.20 11.50 7.07
N ASP A 292 3.34 11.08 7.63
CA ASP A 292 4.26 11.90 8.43
C ASP A 292 5.09 12.87 7.59
N LEU A 293 4.42 13.72 6.82
CA LEU A 293 5.00 14.65 5.84
C LEU A 293 6.15 15.46 6.47
N ALA A 294 7.32 15.41 5.83
CA ALA A 294 8.46 16.21 6.23
C ALA A 294 8.33 17.65 5.75
N TYR A 295 9.16 18.54 6.29
CA TYR A 295 9.17 19.95 5.94
C TYR A 295 9.01 20.23 4.44
N ASN A 296 9.80 19.55 3.58
CA ASN A 296 9.76 19.80 2.13
C ASN A 296 8.41 19.42 1.51
N ASN A 297 7.79 18.33 1.98
CA ASN A 297 6.48 17.91 1.51
C ASN A 297 5.41 18.94 1.91
N ILE A 298 5.42 19.40 3.17
CA ILE A 298 4.48 20.41 3.67
C ILE A 298 4.68 21.74 2.92
N TYR A 299 5.92 22.17 2.77
CA TYR A 299 6.24 23.40 2.05
C TYR A 299 5.78 23.37 0.58
N ALA A 300 5.72 22.18 -0.02
CA ALA A 300 5.22 22.00 -1.39
C ALA A 300 3.74 22.39 -1.57
N TYR A 301 2.94 22.40 -0.49
CA TYR A 301 1.55 22.85 -0.52
C TYR A 301 1.38 24.36 -0.68
N GLY A 302 2.42 25.15 -0.52
CA GLY A 302 2.40 26.60 -0.85
C GLY A 302 2.35 27.54 0.34
N GLY A 303 2.35 27.04 1.55
CA GLY A 303 2.46 27.84 2.78
C GLY A 303 3.83 28.51 2.95
N ASP A 304 3.99 29.30 4.01
CA ASP A 304 5.29 29.87 4.35
C ASP A 304 6.23 28.86 5.02
N SER A 305 7.50 29.20 5.08
CA SER A 305 8.55 28.34 5.65
C SER A 305 8.37 28.08 7.14
N ALA A 306 7.90 29.07 7.91
CA ALA A 306 7.73 28.95 9.36
C ALA A 306 6.55 28.01 9.67
N GLY A 307 5.42 28.15 8.97
CA GLY A 307 4.26 27.27 9.10
C GLY A 307 4.59 25.82 8.72
N ALA A 308 5.32 25.62 7.61
CA ALA A 308 5.76 24.28 7.20
C ALA A 308 6.68 23.63 8.27
N LYS A 309 7.60 24.41 8.86
CA LYS A 309 8.43 23.91 9.95
C LYS A 309 7.62 23.57 11.20
N GLN A 310 6.73 24.45 11.61
CA GLN A 310 5.87 24.21 12.78
C GLN A 310 5.01 22.95 12.62
N MET A 311 4.44 22.75 11.45
CA MET A 311 3.66 21.55 11.16
C MET A 311 4.52 20.28 11.19
N SER A 312 5.71 20.31 10.58
CA SER A 312 6.66 19.18 10.65
C SER A 312 7.05 18.85 12.11
N ASP A 313 7.30 19.86 12.93
CA ASP A 313 7.64 19.67 14.36
C ASP A 313 6.47 19.03 15.14
N ARG A 314 5.22 19.43 14.88
CA ARG A 314 4.02 18.80 15.47
C ARG A 314 3.86 17.34 15.06
N ILE A 315 4.10 17.04 13.78
CA ILE A 315 4.08 15.66 13.28
C ILE A 315 5.16 14.81 13.97
N ILE A 316 6.37 15.33 14.12
CA ILE A 316 7.46 14.64 14.83
C ILE A 316 7.06 14.37 16.29
N ASP A 317 6.46 15.34 16.99
CA ASP A 317 5.98 15.15 18.35
C ASP A 317 4.90 14.07 18.45
N ARG A 318 3.87 14.12 17.58
CA ARG A 318 2.82 13.10 17.55
C ARG A 318 3.40 11.71 17.26
N LEU A 319 4.37 11.60 16.33
CA LEU A 319 5.07 10.33 16.03
C LEU A 319 5.76 9.76 17.27
N LYS A 320 6.50 10.60 18.02
CA LYS A 320 7.16 10.22 19.29
C LYS A 320 6.15 9.70 20.31
N ARG A 321 5.05 10.43 20.50
CA ARG A 321 4.00 10.07 21.46
C ARG A 321 3.31 8.76 21.08
N ALA A 322 2.91 8.59 19.80
CA ALA A 322 2.30 7.37 19.30
C ALA A 322 3.21 6.15 19.50
N TYR A 323 4.50 6.28 19.15
CA TYR A 323 5.48 5.21 19.35
C TYR A 323 5.66 4.88 20.85
N LYS A 324 5.82 5.89 21.72
CA LYS A 324 5.99 5.71 23.17
C LYS A 324 4.78 5.05 23.82
N ILE A 325 3.58 5.44 23.42
CA ILE A 325 2.31 4.85 23.89
C ILE A 325 2.18 3.41 23.41
N GLY A 326 2.73 3.09 22.25
CA GLY A 326 2.61 1.78 21.58
C GLY A 326 1.34 1.66 20.76
N THR A 327 0.84 2.77 20.23
CA THR A 327 -0.19 2.77 19.20
C THR A 327 0.34 2.05 17.95
N LYS A 328 -0.43 1.10 17.40
CA LYS A 328 -0.03 0.41 16.17
C LYS A 328 0.11 1.42 15.01
N MET A 329 1.21 1.38 14.28
CA MET A 329 1.44 2.25 13.13
C MET A 329 1.69 1.42 11.87
N ALA A 330 1.18 1.90 10.74
CA ALA A 330 1.54 1.42 9.41
C ALA A 330 2.04 2.58 8.55
N PHE A 331 3.04 2.30 7.71
CA PHE A 331 3.65 3.32 6.87
C PHE A 331 2.69 3.76 5.76
N GLY A 332 2.54 5.07 5.57
CA GLY A 332 1.74 5.67 4.51
C GLY A 332 2.25 7.07 4.20
N THR A 333 2.36 7.40 2.92
CA THR A 333 3.07 8.61 2.48
C THR A 333 2.19 9.80 2.17
N ASP A 334 1.05 9.59 1.52
CA ASP A 334 0.10 10.66 1.13
C ASP A 334 0.75 11.83 0.35
N VAL A 335 1.78 11.55 -0.42
CA VAL A 335 2.44 12.59 -1.21
C VAL A 335 1.74 12.72 -2.56
N ILE A 336 1.10 13.85 -2.76
CA ILE A 336 0.35 14.21 -3.99
C ILE A 336 1.04 15.30 -4.80
N ILE A 337 2.21 15.76 -4.38
CA ILE A 337 3.02 16.79 -5.07
C ILE A 337 4.44 16.27 -5.23
N ASP A 338 4.90 16.16 -6.48
CA ASP A 338 6.29 15.80 -6.74
C ASP A 338 7.20 17.00 -6.41
N LEU A 339 8.23 16.73 -5.60
CA LEU A 339 9.20 17.77 -5.23
C LEU A 339 10.13 18.10 -6.42
N PRO A 340 10.58 19.35 -6.56
CA PRO A 340 11.46 19.75 -7.65
C PRO A 340 12.70 18.85 -7.76
N GLY A 341 12.94 18.31 -8.96
CA GLY A 341 14.06 17.42 -9.24
C GLY A 341 13.95 16.00 -8.67
N LYS A 342 12.77 15.63 -8.14
CA LYS A 342 12.49 14.30 -7.59
C LYS A 342 11.31 13.65 -8.30
N ASN A 343 11.36 12.34 -8.42
CA ASN A 343 10.20 11.56 -8.82
C ASN A 343 9.24 11.32 -7.62
N ARG A 344 8.11 10.68 -7.88
CA ARG A 344 7.08 10.38 -6.86
C ARG A 344 7.65 9.61 -5.67
N VAL A 345 8.45 8.57 -5.90
CA VAL A 345 8.98 7.73 -4.80
C VAL A 345 10.02 8.48 -3.97
N GLU A 346 10.88 9.25 -4.61
CA GLU A 346 11.84 10.10 -3.91
C GLU A 346 11.14 11.18 -3.07
N SER A 347 10.02 11.70 -3.56
CA SER A 347 9.18 12.65 -2.83
C SER A 347 8.45 11.98 -1.67
N ASN A 348 7.94 10.76 -1.86
CA ASN A 348 7.32 9.94 -0.82
C ASN A 348 8.30 9.66 0.33
N LEU A 349 9.52 9.25 0.01
CA LEU A 349 10.51 8.85 1.01
C LEU A 349 11.16 10.03 1.78
N GLU A 350 10.81 11.27 1.46
CA GLU A 350 11.19 12.43 2.29
C GLU A 350 10.62 12.31 3.72
N ILE A 351 9.47 11.67 3.91
CA ILE A 351 8.83 11.51 5.23
C ILE A 351 9.73 10.77 6.23
N LEU A 352 10.67 9.95 5.76
CA LEU A 352 11.65 9.28 6.63
C LEU A 352 12.47 10.26 7.47
N LYS A 353 12.58 11.52 7.05
CA LYS A 353 13.25 12.57 7.85
C LYS A 353 12.54 12.79 9.18
N ASN A 354 11.20 12.80 9.18
CA ASN A 354 10.41 12.97 10.41
C ASN A 354 10.48 11.73 11.31
N TRP A 355 10.47 10.51 10.71
CA TRP A 355 10.66 9.28 11.49
C TRP A 355 12.03 9.23 12.17
N LYS A 356 13.10 9.65 11.48
CA LYS A 356 14.44 9.77 12.06
C LYS A 356 14.49 10.84 13.15
N ALA A 357 13.92 12.03 12.91
CA ALA A 357 13.87 13.10 13.87
C ALA A 357 13.04 12.75 15.13
N ALA A 358 12.05 11.89 14.97
CA ALA A 358 11.28 11.32 16.08
C ALA A 358 12.08 10.30 16.92
N GLY A 359 13.25 9.85 16.43
CA GLY A 359 14.08 8.86 17.12
C GLY A 359 13.51 7.45 17.08
N ILE A 360 12.65 7.15 16.08
CA ILE A 360 12.05 5.82 15.93
C ILE A 360 13.09 4.88 15.32
N PRO A 361 13.30 3.69 15.91
CA PRO A 361 14.27 2.73 15.38
C PRO A 361 13.97 2.32 13.94
N SER A 362 14.99 2.27 13.09
CA SER A 362 14.83 1.87 11.67
C SER A 362 14.19 0.48 11.52
N SER A 363 14.47 -0.46 12.44
CA SER A 363 13.82 -1.77 12.46
C SER A 363 12.32 -1.68 12.61
N TYR A 364 11.82 -0.78 13.47
CA TYR A 364 10.39 -0.54 13.64
C TYR A 364 9.78 0.11 12.38
N VAL A 365 10.48 1.07 11.75
CA VAL A 365 10.04 1.66 10.48
C VAL A 365 9.87 0.58 9.42
N LEU A 366 10.83 -0.36 9.29
CA LEU A 366 10.72 -1.50 8.37
C LEU A 366 9.53 -2.42 8.73
N GLN A 367 9.24 -2.63 10.00
CA GLN A 367 8.06 -3.38 10.43
C GLN A 367 6.76 -2.69 10.02
N THR A 368 6.69 -1.34 10.08
CA THR A 368 5.52 -0.59 9.61
C THR A 368 5.32 -0.66 8.10
N MET A 369 6.37 -0.93 7.34
CA MET A 369 6.35 -1.12 5.88
C MET A 369 6.15 -2.59 5.47
N THR A 370 6.10 -3.52 6.41
CA THR A 370 6.04 -4.96 6.13
C THR A 370 4.93 -5.63 6.95
N VAL A 371 5.25 -6.18 8.12
CA VAL A 371 4.31 -6.99 8.90
C VAL A 371 3.12 -6.19 9.42
N TYR A 372 3.29 -4.95 9.88
CA TYR A 372 2.19 -4.12 10.38
C TYR A 372 1.30 -3.60 9.25
N ALA A 373 1.89 -3.22 8.12
CA ALA A 373 1.11 -2.88 6.92
C ALA A 373 0.28 -4.09 6.43
N ALA A 374 0.88 -5.28 6.41
CA ALA A 374 0.16 -6.50 6.05
C ALA A 374 -1.01 -6.81 7.01
N GLU A 375 -0.83 -6.58 8.31
CA GLU A 375 -1.89 -6.74 9.32
C GLU A 375 -3.03 -5.74 9.08
N LEU A 376 -2.72 -4.45 8.86
CA LEU A 376 -3.73 -3.44 8.53
C LEU A 376 -4.53 -3.81 7.29
N LEU A 377 -3.84 -4.29 6.25
CA LEU A 377 -4.47 -4.66 4.98
C LEU A 377 -5.18 -6.02 5.03
N GLY A 378 -5.07 -6.78 6.13
CA GLY A 378 -5.68 -8.11 6.28
C GLY A 378 -5.01 -9.19 5.42
N ILE A 379 -3.75 -9.03 5.06
CA ILE A 379 -2.96 -9.96 4.23
C ILE A 379 -1.75 -10.56 4.97
N ASP A 380 -1.69 -10.40 6.27
CA ASP A 380 -0.62 -10.86 7.15
C ASP A 380 -0.39 -12.37 7.15
N LYS A 381 -1.34 -13.14 6.62
CA LYS A 381 -1.21 -14.61 6.39
C LYS A 381 -0.61 -14.96 5.03
N ASN A 382 -0.38 -13.96 4.18
CA ASN A 382 0.09 -14.16 2.81
C ASN A 382 1.32 -13.32 2.45
N ARG A 383 1.50 -12.15 3.06
CA ARG A 383 2.54 -11.15 2.72
C ARG A 383 3.10 -10.51 3.98
N GLY A 384 4.19 -9.75 3.87
CA GLY A 384 4.81 -9.00 4.96
C GLY A 384 5.91 -9.73 5.70
N VAL A 385 6.08 -11.04 5.47
CA VAL A 385 7.18 -11.86 6.00
C VAL A 385 7.70 -12.82 4.92
N LEU A 386 8.94 -13.32 5.06
CA LEU A 386 9.57 -14.26 4.13
C LEU A 386 9.61 -15.67 4.72
N GLU A 387 8.43 -16.23 4.96
CA GLU A 387 8.24 -17.54 5.57
C GLU A 387 7.55 -18.52 4.60
N LYS A 388 7.60 -19.82 4.93
CA LYS A 388 6.93 -20.87 4.16
C LYS A 388 5.46 -20.56 3.90
N ASN A 389 5.00 -20.79 2.67
CA ASN A 389 3.67 -20.54 2.12
C ASN A 389 3.32 -19.06 1.85
N TYR A 390 4.18 -18.11 2.22
CA TYR A 390 3.99 -16.71 1.88
C TYR A 390 4.31 -16.46 0.41
N VAL A 391 3.71 -15.42 -0.13
CA VAL A 391 3.99 -14.96 -1.49
C VAL A 391 5.42 -14.42 -1.55
N ALA A 392 6.12 -14.73 -2.62
CA ALA A 392 7.49 -14.29 -2.83
C ALA A 392 7.51 -12.86 -3.38
N ASP A 393 7.21 -11.90 -2.51
CA ASP A 393 7.44 -10.47 -2.71
C ASP A 393 8.72 -10.12 -1.95
N ILE A 394 9.81 -9.88 -2.67
CA ILE A 394 11.16 -9.80 -2.10
C ILE A 394 11.89 -8.60 -2.70
N ILE A 395 12.60 -7.86 -1.85
CA ILE A 395 13.52 -6.82 -2.27
C ILE A 395 14.92 -7.06 -1.71
N ALA A 396 15.94 -6.47 -2.34
CA ALA A 396 17.28 -6.46 -1.77
C ALA A 396 17.94 -5.08 -1.88
N LEU A 397 18.74 -4.78 -0.86
CA LEU A 397 19.50 -3.55 -0.66
C LEU A 397 20.99 -3.85 -0.53
N LYS A 398 21.83 -2.90 -0.98
CA LYS A 398 23.31 -3.03 -0.84
C LYS A 398 23.82 -2.63 0.55
N ASN A 399 23.03 -1.90 1.34
CA ASN A 399 23.41 -1.40 2.65
C ASN A 399 22.38 -1.77 3.71
N ASN A 400 22.81 -1.88 4.96
CA ASN A 400 21.97 -2.25 6.10
C ASN A 400 20.90 -1.18 6.41
N PRO A 401 19.63 -1.44 6.18
CA PRO A 401 18.56 -0.46 6.44
C PRO A 401 18.25 -0.29 7.94
N VAL A 402 18.69 -1.19 8.81
CA VAL A 402 18.54 -1.03 10.27
C VAL A 402 19.53 -0.02 10.80
N GLU A 403 20.74 0.03 10.24
CA GLU A 403 21.72 1.06 10.56
C GLU A 403 21.38 2.42 9.95
N ASN A 404 20.86 2.40 8.71
CA ASN A 404 20.42 3.61 8.03
C ASN A 404 19.21 3.33 7.15
N ILE A 405 18.04 3.78 7.59
CA ILE A 405 16.78 3.58 6.88
C ILE A 405 16.79 4.17 5.46
N ASP A 406 17.62 5.17 5.17
CA ASP A 406 17.75 5.73 3.81
C ASP A 406 18.26 4.70 2.78
N ALA A 407 18.77 3.55 3.21
CA ALA A 407 19.17 2.46 2.32
C ALA A 407 17.99 1.99 1.44
N ILE A 408 16.74 2.05 1.94
CA ILE A 408 15.54 1.67 1.17
C ILE A 408 15.30 2.53 -0.08
N LYS A 409 15.95 3.68 -0.19
CA LYS A 409 15.90 4.54 -1.39
C LYS A 409 16.67 3.96 -2.58
N LYS A 410 17.45 2.89 -2.35
CA LYS A 410 18.33 2.28 -3.35
C LYS A 410 18.13 0.76 -3.42
N VAL A 411 16.90 0.37 -3.76
CA VAL A 411 16.55 -1.04 -4.01
C VAL A 411 17.20 -1.47 -5.33
N HIS A 412 18.00 -2.54 -5.33
CA HIS A 412 18.64 -3.05 -6.53
C HIS A 412 18.01 -4.35 -7.06
N PHE A 413 17.23 -5.06 -6.22
CA PHE A 413 16.50 -6.26 -6.62
C PHE A 413 15.05 -6.15 -6.16
N VAL A 414 14.13 -6.53 -7.05
CA VAL A 414 12.69 -6.62 -6.76
C VAL A 414 12.12 -7.89 -7.38
N MET A 415 11.46 -8.69 -6.57
CA MET A 415 10.63 -9.82 -6.99
C MET A 415 9.19 -9.58 -6.54
N LYS A 416 8.24 -9.78 -7.43
CA LYS A 416 6.80 -9.63 -7.17
C LYS A 416 6.06 -10.91 -7.57
N ASP A 417 5.33 -11.52 -6.64
CA ASP A 417 4.63 -12.79 -6.86
C ASP A 417 5.54 -13.90 -7.44
N GLY A 418 6.84 -13.89 -7.07
CA GLY A 418 7.86 -14.80 -7.56
C GLY A 418 8.46 -14.45 -8.93
N GLU A 419 8.00 -13.39 -9.58
CA GLU A 419 8.57 -12.88 -10.83
C GLU A 419 9.61 -11.80 -10.53
N VAL A 420 10.80 -11.91 -11.16
CA VAL A 420 11.85 -10.88 -11.05
C VAL A 420 11.44 -9.66 -11.88
N ILE A 421 11.28 -8.53 -11.21
CA ILE A 421 10.94 -7.23 -11.81
C ILE A 421 12.17 -6.39 -12.07
N LYS A 422 13.16 -6.47 -11.16
CA LYS A 422 14.40 -5.69 -11.20
C LYS A 422 15.56 -6.54 -10.64
N ASN A 423 16.73 -6.49 -11.30
CA ASN A 423 17.97 -7.14 -10.83
C ASN A 423 19.17 -6.37 -11.38
N GLU A 424 19.79 -5.47 -10.56
CA GLU A 424 20.88 -4.53 -10.95
C GLU A 424 22.16 -4.76 -10.13
#